data_0d108489c47137d96a8e740176224966
#
_entry.id   0d108489c47137d96a8e740176224966
#
_cell.length_a   1.000
_cell.length_b   1.000
_cell.length_c   1.000
_cell.angle_alpha   90.00
_cell.angle_beta   90.00
_cell.angle_gamma   90.00
#
_symmetry.space_group_name_H-M   'P 1'
#
loop_
_entity.id
_entity.type
_entity.pdbx_description
1 polymer ?
#
loop_
_entity_poly.entity_id
_entity_poly.type
_entity_poly.pdbx_seq_one_letter_code
_entity_poly.pdbx_strand_id
1 'polypeptide(L)' 'MDRTERFYKIDKVLTERKRATFEELLEFLSVSPATLKRDLEYMRNRLNAPIVWDRDERAYCF' A
#
# COMPACT_ATOMS: atom_id res chain seq x y z
N MET A 1 11.60 -9.79 4.23
CA MET A 1 11.40 -8.51 3.51
C MET A 1 11.39 -7.39 4.53
N ASP A 2 12.26 -6.41 4.36
CA ASP A 2 12.30 -5.30 5.30
C ASP A 2 11.28 -4.22 4.93
N ARG A 3 11.18 -3.19 5.78
CA ARG A 3 10.22 -2.12 5.64
C ARG A 3 10.39 -1.33 4.34
N THR A 4 11.63 -1.01 4.00
CA THR A 4 11.94 -0.26 2.79
C THR A 4 11.52 -1.03 1.54
N GLU A 5 11.75 -2.33 1.54
CA GLU A 5 11.37 -3.18 0.45
C GLU A 5 9.85 -3.25 0.31
N ARG A 6 9.12 -3.30 1.44
CA ARG A 6 7.66 -3.27 1.39
C ARG A 6 7.13 -1.96 0.82
N PHE A 7 7.73 -0.84 1.20
CA PHE A 7 7.33 0.47 0.67
C PHE A 7 7.56 0.53 -0.84
N TYR A 8 8.69 0.03 -1.30
CA TYR A 8 8.98 -0.03 -2.72
C TYR A 8 7.95 -0.87 -3.48
N LYS A 9 7.58 -2.01 -2.91
CA LYS A 9 6.59 -2.90 -3.55
C LYS A 9 5.21 -2.27 -3.61
N ILE A 10 4.79 -1.59 -2.55
CA ILE A 10 3.51 -0.89 -2.54
C ILE A 10 3.49 0.18 -3.63
N ASP A 11 4.54 1.00 -3.66
CA ASP A 11 4.67 2.05 -4.67
C ASP A 11 4.60 1.48 -6.08
N LYS A 12 5.33 0.41 -6.32
CA LYS A 12 5.38 -0.24 -7.63
C LYS A 12 4.00 -0.75 -8.06
N VAL A 13 3.30 -1.42 -7.15
CA VAL A 13 1.96 -1.97 -7.45
C VAL A 13 1.00 -0.84 -7.78
N LEU A 14 0.97 0.21 -6.97
CA LEU A 14 0.04 1.32 -7.19
C LEU A 14 0.38 2.11 -8.45
N THR A 15 1.66 2.20 -8.79
CA THR A 15 2.08 2.88 -10.01
C THR A 15 1.70 2.08 -11.27
N GLU A 16 1.99 0.80 -11.24
CA GLU A 16 1.78 -0.06 -12.43
C GLU A 16 0.33 -0.45 -12.63
N ARG A 17 -0.36 -0.82 -11.56
CA ARG A 17 -1.75 -1.28 -11.64
C ARG A 17 -2.79 -0.19 -11.47
N LYS A 18 -2.35 0.99 -11.05
CA LYS A 18 -3.19 2.16 -10.79
C LYS A 18 -3.99 2.04 -9.49
N ARG A 19 -4.34 0.83 -9.06
CA ARG A 19 -5.03 0.60 -7.79
C ARG A 19 -4.80 -0.82 -7.31
N ALA A 20 -5.00 -1.04 -6.01
CA ALA A 20 -4.91 -2.36 -5.40
C ALA A 20 -5.79 -2.41 -4.17
N THR A 21 -6.49 -3.52 -3.98
CA THR A 21 -7.29 -3.72 -2.78
C THR A 21 -6.37 -4.04 -1.61
N PHE A 22 -6.91 -3.90 -0.40
CA PHE A 22 -6.17 -4.24 0.82
C PHE A 22 -5.71 -5.71 0.76
N GLU A 23 -6.60 -6.61 0.35
CA GLU A 23 -6.30 -8.04 0.24
C GLU A 23 -5.20 -8.31 -0.77
N GLU A 24 -5.23 -7.63 -1.90
CA GLU A 24 -4.19 -7.79 -2.91
C GLU A 24 -2.82 -7.36 -2.37
N LEU A 25 -2.79 -6.25 -1.64
CA LEU A 25 -1.55 -5.79 -1.02
C LEU A 25 -1.04 -6.77 0.03
N LEU A 26 -1.95 -7.36 0.83
CA LEU A 26 -1.57 -8.38 1.79
C LEU A 26 -0.90 -9.57 1.11
N GLU A 27 -1.47 -10.01 -0.01
CA GLU A 27 -0.92 -11.12 -0.77
C GLU A 27 0.47 -10.80 -1.32
N PHE A 28 0.60 -9.63 -1.94
CA PHE A 28 1.89 -9.22 -2.52
C PHE A 28 3.00 -9.11 -1.48
N LEU A 29 2.65 -8.65 -0.28
CA LEU A 29 3.64 -8.37 0.75
C LEU A 29 3.81 -9.51 1.73
N SER A 30 2.85 -10.43 1.79
CA SER A 30 2.87 -11.55 2.74
C SER A 30 3.05 -11.07 4.19
N VAL A 31 2.27 -10.07 4.58
CA VAL A 31 2.33 -9.49 5.93
C VAL A 31 0.95 -9.55 6.60
N SER A 32 0.92 -9.28 7.89
CA SER A 32 -0.34 -9.19 8.62
C SER A 32 -1.08 -7.92 8.28
N PRO A 33 -2.42 -7.88 8.45
CA PRO A 33 -3.20 -6.65 8.24
C PRO A 33 -2.68 -5.48 9.08
N ALA A 34 -2.26 -5.73 10.32
CA ALA A 34 -1.74 -4.67 11.17
C ALA A 34 -0.46 -4.06 10.61
N THR A 35 0.42 -4.90 10.07
CA THR A 35 1.66 -4.42 9.46
C THR A 35 1.36 -3.58 8.23
N LEU A 36 0.44 -4.03 7.37
CA LEU A 36 0.10 -3.28 6.17
C LEU A 36 -0.52 -1.92 6.51
N LYS A 37 -1.42 -1.89 7.49
CA LYS A 37 -2.02 -0.63 7.92
C LYS A 37 -0.95 0.36 8.40
N ARG A 38 0.00 -0.10 9.18
CA ARG A 38 1.10 0.74 9.66
C ARG A 38 1.99 1.22 8.53
N ASP A 39 2.27 0.34 7.57
CA ASP A 39 3.09 0.70 6.42
C ASP A 39 2.42 1.79 5.58
N LEU A 40 1.13 1.63 5.29
CA LEU A 40 0.38 2.61 4.50
C LEU A 40 0.31 3.96 5.23
N GLU A 41 0.07 3.92 6.53
CA GLU A 41 0.01 5.13 7.34
C GLU A 41 1.37 5.85 7.37
N TYR A 42 2.44 5.09 7.53
CA TYR A 42 3.78 5.65 7.52
C TYR A 42 4.11 6.31 6.18
N MET A 43 3.77 5.63 5.09
CA MET A 43 4.02 6.18 3.76
C MET A 43 3.28 7.49 3.56
N ARG A 44 2.02 7.58 3.98
CA ARG A 44 1.24 8.79 3.84
C ARG A 44 1.74 9.92 4.73
N ASN A 45 2.00 9.61 5.99
CA ASN A 45 2.28 10.63 6.99
C ASN A 45 3.74 11.05 7.06
N ARG A 46 4.66 10.14 6.79
CA ARG A 46 6.08 10.39 6.92
C ARG A 46 6.80 10.58 5.59
N LEU A 47 6.34 9.88 4.56
CA LEU A 47 6.97 9.94 3.26
C LEU A 47 6.17 10.79 2.27
N ASN A 48 5.05 11.33 2.72
CA ASN A 48 4.16 12.16 1.89
C ASN A 48 3.71 11.44 0.61
N ALA A 49 3.58 10.12 0.67
CA ALA A 49 3.09 9.35 -0.46
C ALA A 49 1.61 9.69 -0.69
N PRO A 50 1.20 10.02 -1.92
CA PRO A 50 -0.18 10.41 -2.20
C PRO A 50 -1.13 9.23 -2.31
N ILE A 51 -1.11 8.37 -1.30
CA ILE A 51 -1.97 7.17 -1.25
C ILE A 51 -3.34 7.56 -0.72
N VAL A 52 -4.38 7.24 -1.47
CA VAL A 52 -5.75 7.51 -1.06
C VAL A 52 -6.58 6.23 -1.16
N TRP A 53 -7.64 6.19 -0.37
CA TRP A 53 -8.60 5.09 -0.41
C TRP A 53 -9.75 5.50 -1.33
N ASP A 54 -9.94 4.75 -2.41
CA ASP A 54 -11.05 4.97 -3.34
C ASP A 54 -12.25 4.15 -2.87
N ARG A 55 -13.29 4.83 -2.42
CA ARG A 55 -14.50 4.19 -1.90
C ARG A 55 -15.25 3.39 -2.95
N ASP A 56 -15.32 3.92 -4.14
CA ASP A 56 -16.09 3.30 -5.23
C ASP A 56 -15.45 2.00 -5.66
N GLU A 57 -14.13 2.00 -5.75
CA GLU A 57 -13.39 0.82 -6.17
C GLU A 57 -12.96 -0.05 -4.99
N ARG A 58 -13.10 0.45 -3.77
CA ARG A 58 -12.65 -0.21 -2.55
C ARG A 58 -11.20 -0.62 -2.64
N ALA A 59 -10.38 0.31 -3.08
CA ALA A 59 -8.98 0.06 -3.33
C ALA A 59 -8.14 1.29 -3.03
N TYR A 60 -6.85 1.06 -2.81
CA TYR A 60 -5.89 2.15 -2.65
C TYR A 60 -5.35 2.55 -4.01
N CYS A 61 -5.07 3.83 -4.17
CA CYS A 61 -4.47 4.35 -5.40
C CYS A 61 -3.67 5.62 -5.08
N PHE A 62 -2.90 6.06 -6.04
CA PHE A 62 -2.21 7.35 -5.95
C PHE A 62 -3.11 8.48 -6.45
#